data_69cdaa4c07d41758dd29071e8e11f0b4
#
_entry.id   69cdaa4c07d41758dd29071e8e11f0b4
#
_cell.length_a   1.000
_cell.length_b   1.000
_cell.length_c   1.000
_cell.angle_alpha   90.00
_cell.angle_beta   90.00
_cell.angle_gamma   90.00
#
_symmetry.space_group_name_H-M   'P 1'
#
loop_
_entity.id
_entity.type
_entity.pdbx_description
1 polymer ?
#
loop_
_entity_poly.entity_id
_entity_poly.type
_entity_poly.pdbx_seq_one_letter_code
_entity_poly.pdbx_strand_id
1 'polypeptide(L)'
;MCGIVGYIGKNKAMPVLLDGLRKLEYRGYDSSGMAIFGKTLQTFKAVGKIKELEKVIGKNKSNGTIGIAHTRWATHGKPSKANAHPHSDCTGKIQVVHNGIIENHAELRELLKKKGHKFHSQTDTEVIPHLIEDLYKGDITQTLQEVLQIIKGAYGLVVFCQDEPEKLLVA
;
A
#
# COMPACT_ATOMS: atom_id res chain seq x y z
N MET A 1 -7.82 -14.05 4.84
CA MET A 1 -6.53 -13.83 4.11
C MET A 1 -6.72 -12.62 3.20
N CYS A 2 -5.72 -11.78 3.10
CA CYS A 2 -5.77 -10.58 2.28
C CYS A 2 -5.47 -10.86 0.80
N GLY A 3 -5.81 -9.92 -0.10
CA GLY A 3 -5.50 -9.99 -1.51
C GLY A 3 -4.74 -8.76 -1.99
N ILE A 4 -3.72 -8.95 -2.81
CA ILE A 4 -2.92 -7.89 -3.44
C ILE A 4 -3.13 -7.92 -4.94
N VAL A 5 -3.26 -6.75 -5.55
CA VAL A 5 -3.26 -6.55 -7.00
C VAL A 5 -2.29 -5.41 -7.32
N GLY A 6 -1.35 -5.67 -8.22
CA GLY A 6 -0.47 -4.67 -8.81
C GLY A 6 -0.66 -4.61 -10.32
N TYR A 7 -0.60 -3.43 -10.90
CA TYR A 7 -0.69 -3.24 -12.34
C TYR A 7 0.24 -2.13 -12.81
N ILE A 8 1.00 -2.41 -13.83
CA ILE A 8 1.74 -1.46 -14.64
C ILE A 8 1.57 -1.83 -16.11
N GLY A 9 1.18 -0.89 -16.97
CA GLY A 9 0.92 -1.20 -18.36
C GLY A 9 0.38 -0.05 -19.18
N LYS A 10 -0.15 -0.34 -20.36
CA LYS A 10 -0.67 0.67 -21.31
C LYS A 10 -2.13 1.05 -21.06
N ASN A 11 -2.87 0.21 -20.36
CA ASN A 11 -4.29 0.44 -20.08
C ASN A 11 -4.47 1.23 -18.78
N LYS A 12 -5.67 1.79 -18.56
CA LYS A 12 -6.04 2.42 -17.28
C LYS A 12 -5.96 1.38 -16.16
N ALA A 13 -5.22 1.70 -15.10
CA ALA A 13 -5.02 0.81 -13.96
C ALA A 13 -6.31 0.55 -13.17
N MET A 14 -7.17 1.56 -13.00
CA MET A 14 -8.35 1.47 -12.13
C MET A 14 -9.28 0.29 -12.47
N PRO A 15 -9.72 0.06 -13.73
CA PRO A 15 -10.57 -1.09 -14.06
C PRO A 15 -9.89 -2.43 -13.78
N VAL A 16 -8.59 -2.55 -14.07
CA VAL A 16 -7.81 -3.77 -13.84
C VAL A 16 -7.70 -4.08 -12.35
N LEU A 17 -7.39 -3.07 -11.54
CA LEU A 17 -7.28 -3.20 -10.09
C LEU A 17 -8.63 -3.57 -9.46
N LEU A 18 -9.73 -2.92 -9.87
CA LEU A 18 -11.07 -3.25 -9.38
C LEU A 18 -11.49 -4.68 -9.73
N ASP A 19 -11.26 -5.12 -10.96
CA ASP A 19 -11.57 -6.49 -11.36
C ASP A 19 -10.76 -7.51 -10.54
N GLY A 20 -9.46 -7.25 -10.35
CA GLY A 20 -8.61 -8.07 -9.49
C GLY A 20 -9.09 -8.11 -8.05
N LEU A 21 -9.46 -6.96 -7.45
CA LEU A 21 -9.99 -6.91 -6.10
C LEU A 21 -11.31 -7.70 -5.96
N ARG A 22 -12.24 -7.59 -6.92
CA ARG A 22 -13.50 -8.36 -6.92
C ARG A 22 -13.25 -9.87 -6.89
N LYS A 23 -12.28 -10.35 -7.66
CA LYS A 23 -11.87 -11.76 -7.67
C LYS A 23 -11.25 -12.22 -6.36
N LEU A 24 -10.68 -11.30 -5.57
CA LEU A 24 -10.03 -11.57 -4.30
C LEU A 24 -10.92 -11.25 -3.06
N GLU A 25 -12.13 -10.70 -3.25
CA GLU A 25 -13.00 -10.27 -2.14
C GLU A 25 -13.32 -11.38 -1.16
N TYR A 26 -13.43 -12.63 -1.63
CA TYR A 26 -13.68 -13.79 -0.78
C TYR A 26 -12.58 -14.04 0.26
N ARG A 27 -11.38 -13.47 0.04
CA ARG A 27 -10.22 -13.60 0.94
C ARG A 27 -10.14 -12.51 2.00
N GLY A 28 -10.77 -11.35 1.76
CA GLY A 28 -10.76 -10.23 2.70
C GLY A 28 -11.79 -9.19 2.28
N TYR A 29 -12.61 -8.75 3.25
CA TYR A 29 -13.74 -7.84 3.01
C TYR A 29 -13.99 -6.86 4.14
N ASP A 30 -13.05 -6.68 5.06
CA ASP A 30 -13.22 -5.72 6.16
C ASP A 30 -12.85 -4.28 5.74
N SER A 31 -11.91 -4.17 4.83
CA SER A 31 -11.54 -2.91 4.19
C SER A 31 -10.81 -3.16 2.88
N SER A 32 -10.80 -2.16 2.03
CA SER A 32 -10.13 -2.22 0.75
C SER A 32 -9.62 -0.83 0.34
N GLY A 33 -8.62 -0.82 -0.55
CA GLY A 33 -8.16 0.43 -1.11
C GLY A 33 -7.22 0.22 -2.28
N MET A 34 -6.92 1.33 -2.96
CA MET A 34 -5.99 1.37 -4.08
C MET A 34 -5.28 2.72 -4.15
N ALA A 35 -4.09 2.70 -4.71
CA ALA A 35 -3.36 3.88 -5.14
C ALA A 35 -3.08 3.76 -6.64
N ILE A 36 -3.32 4.83 -7.38
CA ILE A 36 -3.15 4.91 -8.83
C ILE A 36 -2.37 6.16 -9.15
N PHE A 37 -1.35 6.03 -9.97
CA PHE A 37 -0.54 7.13 -10.46
C PHE A 37 -0.76 7.36 -11.95
N GLY A 38 -0.95 8.64 -12.28
CA GLY A 38 -1.01 9.17 -13.62
C GLY A 38 -0.30 10.53 -13.65
N LYS A 39 -1.05 11.62 -13.81
CA LYS A 39 -0.48 12.97 -13.60
C LYS A 39 -0.23 13.26 -12.11
N THR A 40 -1.06 12.70 -11.25
CA THR A 40 -0.96 12.79 -9.79
C THR A 40 -1.26 11.43 -9.18
N LEU A 41 -0.78 11.19 -7.97
CA LEU A 41 -1.12 10.03 -7.18
C LEU A 41 -2.52 10.22 -6.57
N GLN A 42 -3.38 9.23 -6.76
CA GLN A 42 -4.73 9.20 -6.21
C GLN A 42 -4.89 7.95 -5.35
N THR A 43 -5.33 8.13 -4.11
CA THR A 43 -5.55 7.04 -3.17
C THR A 43 -7.01 6.99 -2.74
N PHE A 44 -7.60 5.80 -2.82
CA PHE A 44 -8.98 5.51 -2.42
C PHE A 44 -8.99 4.41 -1.39
N LYS A 45 -9.70 4.62 -0.28
CA LYS A 45 -9.83 3.63 0.81
C LYS A 45 -11.25 3.59 1.35
N ALA A 46 -11.73 2.39 1.60
CA ALA A 46 -13.07 2.15 2.17
C ALA A 46 -13.02 1.06 3.24
N VAL A 47 -13.92 1.16 4.21
CA VAL A 47 -14.23 0.08 5.15
C VAL A 47 -15.36 -0.74 4.57
N GLY A 48 -15.28 -2.07 4.68
CA GLY A 48 -16.26 -3.00 4.14
C GLY A 48 -15.88 -3.56 2.77
N LYS A 49 -16.87 -4.12 2.07
CA LYS A 49 -16.73 -4.80 0.78
C LYS A 49 -16.27 -3.86 -0.34
N ILE A 50 -15.80 -4.43 -1.45
CA ILE A 50 -15.34 -3.67 -2.64
C ILE A 50 -16.39 -2.67 -3.13
N LYS A 51 -17.67 -2.99 -2.99
CA LYS A 51 -18.78 -2.07 -3.32
C LYS A 51 -18.66 -0.71 -2.58
N GLU A 52 -18.14 -0.71 -1.34
CA GLU A 52 -17.92 0.55 -0.60
C GLU A 52 -16.74 1.34 -1.18
N LEU A 53 -15.68 0.67 -1.62
CA LEU A 53 -14.59 1.31 -2.34
C LEU A 53 -15.06 1.91 -3.66
N GLU A 54 -15.91 1.21 -4.41
CA GLU A 54 -16.52 1.71 -5.65
C GLU A 54 -17.36 2.99 -5.42
N LYS A 55 -18.09 3.07 -4.31
CA LYS A 55 -18.82 4.29 -3.92
C LYS A 55 -17.85 5.46 -3.65
N VAL A 56 -16.73 5.20 -2.96
CA VAL A 56 -15.70 6.23 -2.70
C VAL A 56 -15.05 6.71 -4.00
N ILE A 57 -14.77 5.80 -4.92
CA ILE A 57 -14.25 6.14 -6.24
C ILE A 57 -15.28 6.97 -7.01
N GLY A 58 -16.57 6.60 -6.97
CA GLY A 58 -17.67 7.32 -7.58
C GLY A 58 -17.44 7.58 -9.06
N LYS A 59 -17.52 8.87 -9.46
CA LYS A 59 -17.30 9.31 -10.85
C LYS A 59 -15.85 9.66 -11.16
N ASN A 60 -14.92 9.45 -10.21
CA ASN A 60 -13.51 9.73 -10.46
C ASN A 60 -12.99 8.80 -11.56
N LYS A 61 -12.44 9.41 -12.60
CA LYS A 61 -11.84 8.73 -13.74
C LYS A 61 -10.34 8.96 -13.70
N SER A 62 -9.61 8.10 -12.98
CA SER A 62 -8.15 8.11 -13.09
C SER A 62 -7.75 7.61 -14.48
N ASN A 63 -6.85 8.33 -15.12
CA ASN A 63 -6.20 7.91 -16.36
C ASN A 63 -4.82 7.30 -16.09
N GLY A 64 -4.50 7.03 -14.82
CA GLY A 64 -3.23 6.41 -14.45
C GLY A 64 -3.10 4.99 -14.99
N THR A 65 -1.88 4.63 -15.32
CA THR A 65 -1.52 3.37 -15.96
C THR A 65 -0.70 2.44 -15.05
N ILE A 66 -0.42 2.92 -13.84
CA ILE A 66 0.22 2.14 -12.78
C ILE A 66 -0.58 2.28 -11.50
N GLY A 67 -0.65 1.21 -10.71
CA GLY A 67 -1.28 1.26 -9.39
C GLY A 67 -1.20 -0.05 -8.64
N ILE A 68 -1.53 0.05 -7.36
CA ILE A 68 -1.58 -1.07 -6.41
C ILE A 68 -2.92 -1.05 -5.68
N ALA A 69 -3.41 -2.22 -5.32
CA ALA A 69 -4.68 -2.36 -4.63
C ALA A 69 -4.67 -3.54 -3.65
N HIS A 70 -5.54 -3.47 -2.64
CA HIS A 70 -5.57 -4.45 -1.56
C HIS A 70 -6.97 -4.69 -1.03
N THR A 71 -7.29 -5.95 -0.71
CA THR A 71 -8.40 -6.33 0.15
C THR A 71 -7.86 -6.83 1.48
N ARG A 72 -8.36 -6.30 2.59
CA ARG A 72 -7.84 -6.59 3.92
C ARG A 72 -8.75 -7.53 4.70
N TRP A 73 -8.10 -8.45 5.42
CA TRP A 73 -8.64 -9.15 6.58
C TRP A 73 -7.83 -8.72 7.79
N ALA A 74 -8.45 -8.01 8.74
CA ALA A 74 -7.74 -7.37 9.84
C ALA A 74 -7.03 -8.40 10.74
N THR A 75 -5.72 -8.21 10.91
CA THR A 75 -4.88 -8.89 11.90
C THR A 75 -4.41 -7.92 12.98
N HIS A 76 -3.98 -6.72 12.58
CA HIS A 76 -3.53 -5.64 13.47
C HIS A 76 -4.37 -4.37 13.25
N GLY A 77 -4.99 -3.86 14.31
CA GLY A 77 -5.87 -2.70 14.26
C GLY A 77 -7.26 -3.01 13.66
N LYS A 78 -8.29 -2.40 14.23
CA LYS A 78 -9.69 -2.56 13.79
C LYS A 78 -9.88 -2.06 12.35
N PRO A 79 -10.91 -2.55 11.63
CA PRO A 79 -11.28 -2.01 10.33
C PRO A 79 -11.54 -0.50 10.39
N SER A 80 -10.76 0.27 9.65
CA SER A 80 -10.88 1.72 9.53
C SER A 80 -10.21 2.19 8.24
N LYS A 81 -10.53 3.39 7.77
CA LYS A 81 -9.86 3.98 6.60
C LYS A 81 -8.35 4.15 6.84
N ALA A 82 -7.94 4.51 8.05
CA ALA A 82 -6.53 4.66 8.42
C ALA A 82 -5.78 3.32 8.31
N ASN A 83 -6.41 2.23 8.74
CA ASN A 83 -5.83 0.90 8.74
C ASN A 83 -5.99 0.14 7.39
N ALA A 84 -6.76 0.68 6.44
CA ALA A 84 -6.86 0.12 5.10
C ALA A 84 -5.58 0.39 4.29
N HIS A 85 -5.14 -0.60 3.49
CA HIS A 85 -4.05 -0.41 2.53
C HIS A 85 -4.53 0.36 1.27
N PRO A 86 -3.59 0.96 0.52
CA PRO A 86 -2.15 1.04 0.76
C PRO A 86 -1.78 1.98 1.90
N HIS A 87 -0.61 1.78 2.52
CA HIS A 87 0.00 2.73 3.46
C HIS A 87 1.03 3.58 2.75
N SER A 88 1.22 4.82 3.22
CA SER A 88 2.16 5.78 2.64
C SER A 88 3.18 6.27 3.66
N ASP A 89 4.29 6.78 3.15
CA ASP A 89 5.29 7.58 3.86
C ASP A 89 4.74 8.95 4.29
N CYS A 90 5.54 9.77 4.95
CA CYS A 90 5.15 11.12 5.39
C CYS A 90 4.86 12.06 4.21
N THR A 91 5.53 11.86 3.08
CA THR A 91 5.36 12.70 1.87
C THR A 91 4.19 12.27 0.99
N GLY A 92 3.69 11.05 1.21
CA GLY A 92 2.64 10.43 0.39
C GLY A 92 3.13 9.89 -0.95
N LYS A 93 4.42 9.94 -1.26
CA LYS A 93 5.01 9.51 -2.54
C LYS A 93 5.23 8.00 -2.64
N ILE A 94 5.49 7.34 -1.53
CA ILE A 94 5.73 5.91 -1.45
C ILE A 94 4.43 5.25 -0.99
N GLN A 95 3.98 4.25 -1.75
CA GLN A 95 2.75 3.51 -1.45
C GLN A 95 3.07 2.02 -1.32
N VAL A 96 2.59 1.39 -0.27
CA VAL A 96 2.85 -0.02 0.03
C VAL A 96 1.56 -0.76 0.32
N VAL A 97 1.39 -1.92 -0.30
CA VAL A 97 0.41 -2.94 0.10
C VAL A 97 1.15 -4.18 0.57
N HIS A 98 0.64 -4.82 1.61
CA HIS A 98 1.34 -5.90 2.29
C HIS A 98 0.35 -6.96 2.77
N ASN A 99 0.74 -8.22 2.60
CA ASN A 99 0.12 -9.40 3.21
C ASN A 99 1.16 -10.06 4.12
N GLY A 100 0.81 -10.38 5.33
CA GLY A 100 1.70 -11.01 6.30
C GLY A 100 1.80 -10.26 7.61
N ILE A 101 2.89 -10.44 8.32
CA ILE A 101 3.16 -9.79 9.61
C ILE A 101 4.62 -9.35 9.63
N ILE A 102 4.84 -8.08 9.98
CA ILE A 102 6.17 -7.54 10.28
C ILE A 102 6.41 -7.66 11.79
N GLU A 103 7.13 -8.69 12.20
CA GLU A 103 7.30 -9.07 13.60
C GLU A 103 7.99 -7.98 14.43
N ASN A 104 8.97 -7.30 13.87
CA ASN A 104 9.72 -6.23 14.53
C ASN A 104 9.13 -4.82 14.33
N HIS A 105 7.85 -4.72 13.90
CA HIS A 105 7.21 -3.43 13.59
C HIS A 105 7.18 -2.46 14.78
N ALA A 106 7.03 -2.96 16.01
CA ALA A 106 6.95 -2.09 17.19
C ALA A 106 8.28 -1.34 17.44
N GLU A 107 9.40 -2.06 17.35
CA GLU A 107 10.74 -1.48 17.47
C GLU A 107 11.02 -0.47 16.36
N LEU A 108 10.73 -0.84 15.12
CA LEU A 108 10.91 0.02 13.94
C LEU A 108 10.05 1.30 14.05
N ARG A 109 8.81 1.17 14.50
CA ARG A 109 7.89 2.31 14.70
C ARG A 109 8.46 3.32 15.70
N GLU A 110 8.97 2.87 16.84
CA GLU A 110 9.55 3.76 17.84
C GLU A 110 10.85 4.44 17.35
N LEU A 111 11.67 3.71 16.61
CA LEU A 111 12.88 4.27 15.98
C LEU A 111 12.51 5.36 14.96
N LEU A 112 11.56 5.10 14.07
CA LEU A 112 11.13 6.03 13.04
C LEU A 112 10.42 7.26 13.63
N LYS A 113 9.63 7.10 14.70
CA LYS A 113 9.06 8.24 15.44
C LYS A 113 10.13 9.16 16.03
N LYS A 114 11.20 8.59 16.59
CA LYS A 114 12.35 9.38 17.10
C LYS A 114 13.05 10.17 15.98
N LYS A 115 12.99 9.68 14.73
CA LYS A 115 13.48 10.38 13.54
C LYS A 115 12.48 11.42 12.98
N GLY A 116 11.29 11.53 13.56
CA GLY A 116 10.27 12.53 13.18
C GLY A 116 9.17 12.00 12.26
N HIS A 117 9.15 10.71 11.92
CA HIS A 117 8.09 10.12 11.10
C HIS A 117 6.75 10.11 11.84
N LYS A 118 5.68 10.44 11.12
CA LYS A 118 4.31 10.54 11.67
C LYS A 118 3.46 9.37 11.20
N PHE A 119 3.05 8.55 12.14
CA PHE A 119 2.21 7.38 11.90
C PHE A 119 0.73 7.72 12.05
N HIS A 120 -0.10 7.20 11.16
CA HIS A 120 -1.55 7.46 11.11
C HIS A 120 -2.39 6.20 11.34
N SER A 121 -1.79 5.01 11.20
CA SER A 121 -2.48 3.73 11.38
C SER A 121 -1.93 2.94 12.58
N GLN A 122 -2.66 1.87 12.90
CA GLN A 122 -2.29 0.90 13.92
C GLN A 122 -1.66 -0.37 13.30
N THR A 123 -1.49 -0.41 11.97
CA THR A 123 -0.98 -1.59 11.27
C THR A 123 0.53 -1.71 11.41
N ASP A 124 1.02 -2.92 11.37
CA ASP A 124 2.44 -3.24 11.27
C ASP A 124 3.03 -2.75 9.93
N THR A 125 2.24 -2.80 8.87
CA THR A 125 2.63 -2.42 7.50
C THR A 125 3.16 -1.01 7.37
N GLU A 126 2.63 -0.04 8.14
CA GLU A 126 2.97 1.37 7.98
C GLU A 126 4.45 1.68 8.26
N VAL A 127 5.16 0.79 8.97
CA VAL A 127 6.61 0.97 9.16
C VAL A 127 7.39 0.85 7.84
N ILE A 128 6.87 0.11 6.85
CA ILE A 128 7.58 -0.16 5.59
C ILE A 128 7.75 1.11 4.75
N PRO A 129 6.69 1.87 4.39
CA PRO A 129 6.87 3.09 3.60
C PRO A 129 7.70 4.15 4.34
N HIS A 130 7.59 4.27 5.67
CA HIS A 130 8.44 5.17 6.45
C HIS A 130 9.92 4.73 6.48
N LEU A 131 10.18 3.44 6.54
CA LEU A 131 11.55 2.92 6.47
C LEU A 131 12.16 3.12 5.07
N ILE A 132 11.36 2.97 4.02
CA ILE A 132 11.78 3.30 2.65
C ILE A 132 12.08 4.80 2.55
N GLU A 133 11.21 5.68 3.07
CA GLU A 133 11.43 7.14 3.09
C GLU A 133 12.74 7.52 3.77
N ASP A 134 13.04 6.91 4.92
CA ASP A 134 14.25 7.17 5.73
C ASP A 134 15.54 6.77 5.00
N LEU A 135 15.49 5.73 4.17
CA LEU A 135 16.64 5.17 3.47
C LEU A 135 16.77 5.60 2.00
N TYR A 136 15.72 6.18 1.41
CA TYR A 136 15.65 6.50 -0.01
C TYR A 136 16.67 7.55 -0.44
N LYS A 137 17.49 7.20 -1.43
CA LYS A 137 18.55 8.06 -2.00
C LYS A 137 18.45 8.16 -3.53
N GLY A 138 17.24 7.98 -4.10
CA GLY A 138 17.02 8.10 -5.53
C GLY A 138 17.02 6.76 -6.31
N ASP A 139 17.13 5.61 -5.62
CA ASP A 139 16.93 4.29 -6.19
C ASP A 139 16.02 3.45 -5.28
N ILE A 140 14.76 3.29 -5.69
CA ILE A 140 13.77 2.55 -4.92
C ILE A 140 14.08 1.06 -4.86
N THR A 141 14.75 0.51 -5.87
CA THR A 141 15.09 -0.91 -5.93
C THR A 141 16.16 -1.25 -4.90
N GLN A 142 17.24 -0.47 -4.88
CA GLN A 142 18.29 -0.62 -3.87
C GLN A 142 17.72 -0.37 -2.47
N THR A 143 16.93 0.69 -2.29
CA THR A 143 16.31 1.00 -1.01
C THR A 143 15.43 -0.14 -0.50
N LEU A 144 14.61 -0.73 -1.37
CA LEU A 144 13.79 -1.87 -0.97
C LEU A 144 14.65 -3.07 -0.55
N GLN A 145 15.74 -3.36 -1.26
CA GLN A 145 16.68 -4.43 -0.85
C GLN A 145 17.26 -4.20 0.54
N GLU A 146 17.61 -2.96 0.89
CA GLU A 146 18.07 -2.60 2.24
C GLU A 146 16.97 -2.79 3.28
N VAL A 147 15.74 -2.35 2.98
CA VAL A 147 14.58 -2.53 3.86
C VAL A 147 14.28 -4.00 4.14
N LEU A 148 14.39 -4.87 3.11
CA LEU A 148 14.16 -6.31 3.25
C LEU A 148 15.18 -7.00 4.18
N GLN A 149 16.35 -6.42 4.40
CA GLN A 149 17.33 -6.91 5.39
C GLN A 149 16.98 -6.49 6.83
N ILE A 150 16.13 -5.47 6.98
CA ILE A 150 15.79 -4.89 8.28
C ILE A 150 14.47 -5.47 8.83
N ILE A 151 13.46 -5.60 7.99
CA ILE A 151 12.15 -6.14 8.39
C ILE A 151 12.23 -7.65 8.64
N LYS A 152 11.51 -8.12 9.65
CA LYS A 152 11.47 -9.54 10.03
C LYS A 152 10.04 -10.07 9.91
N GLY A 153 9.88 -11.30 9.46
CA GLY A 153 8.60 -11.98 9.35
C GLY A 153 8.38 -12.63 7.99
N ALA A 154 7.18 -13.16 7.79
CA ALA A 154 6.74 -13.70 6.50
C ALA A 154 5.77 -12.72 5.84
N TYR A 155 6.08 -12.32 4.62
CA TYR A 155 5.32 -11.27 3.93
C TYR A 155 5.34 -11.42 2.41
N GLY A 156 4.32 -10.84 1.79
CA GLY A 156 4.31 -10.49 0.38
C GLY A 156 3.95 -9.02 0.27
N LEU A 157 4.72 -8.23 -0.43
CA LEU A 157 4.49 -6.78 -0.56
C LEU A 157 4.65 -6.29 -1.99
N VAL A 158 3.94 -5.19 -2.27
CA VAL A 158 4.11 -4.43 -3.50
C VAL A 158 4.33 -2.98 -3.13
N VAL A 159 5.38 -2.40 -3.71
CA VAL A 159 5.82 -1.03 -3.48
C VAL A 159 5.75 -0.23 -4.77
N PHE A 160 5.22 0.98 -4.66
CA PHE A 160 5.23 2.00 -5.70
C PHE A 160 5.87 3.27 -5.16
N CYS A 161 6.73 3.91 -5.95
CA CYS A 161 7.32 5.21 -5.66
C CYS A 161 6.97 6.21 -6.77
N GLN A 162 6.42 7.36 -6.39
CA GLN A 162 6.03 8.41 -7.36
C GLN A 162 7.23 9.01 -8.09
N ASP A 163 8.41 9.04 -7.47
CA ASP A 163 9.62 9.60 -8.08
C ASP A 163 10.26 8.65 -9.10
N GLU A 164 9.82 7.36 -9.14
CA GLU A 164 10.22 6.34 -10.13
C GLU A 164 8.98 5.60 -10.68
N PRO A 165 8.11 6.32 -11.41
CA PRO A 165 6.76 5.83 -11.75
C PRO A 165 6.74 4.70 -12.78
N GLU A 166 7.88 4.37 -13.39
CA GLU A 166 8.00 3.25 -14.33
C GLU A 166 8.26 1.91 -13.64
N LYS A 167 8.36 1.89 -12.30
CA LYS A 167 8.66 0.70 -11.51
C LYS A 167 7.51 0.32 -10.58
N LEU A 168 7.27 -0.97 -10.49
CA LEU A 168 6.43 -1.61 -9.48
C LEU A 168 7.25 -2.76 -8.88
N LEU A 169 7.61 -2.64 -7.60
CA LEU A 169 8.48 -3.61 -6.94
C LEU A 169 7.64 -4.62 -6.16
N VAL A 170 8.04 -5.88 -6.21
CA VAL A 170 7.38 -6.99 -5.54
C VAL A 170 8.43 -7.78 -4.75
N ALA A 171 8.10 -8.14 -3.51
CA ALA A 171 8.94 -8.97 -2.65
C ALA A 171 8.09 -9.90 -1.77
#